data_25600936bcf6020413656475affbcf6d
#
_entry.id   25600936bcf6020413656475affbcf6d
#
_cell.length_a   1.000
_cell.length_b   1.000
_cell.length_c   1.000
_cell.angle_alpha   90.00
_cell.angle_beta   90.00
_cell.angle_gamma   90.00
#
_symmetry.space_group_name_H-M   'P 1'
#
loop_
_entity.id
_entity.type
_entity.pdbx_description
1 polymer ?
#
loop_
_entity_poly.entity_id
_entity_poly.type
_entity_poly.pdbx_seq_one_letter_code
_entity_poly.pdbx_strand_id
1 'polypeptide(L)'
;MPSTSAKDKFNLDSTYFVAFEMAHETLRQGLAAASSLNVTQYRMLTKLFQATRPVNQGELGKLLGMKPNAVTQAVDALVARDYATREAGEADGRTRFLSITEEGRAHIAAVNESLVASLYANFPTGNPTYRTILEAAVAAGASIEPPLNAEAASRFPASRSLVSIELIRAETERTLREATGASFNECRIVQRLGETDRPERVGALAEALAMSPVNAARAVDRLVQRGWVRRLKSPRDKKAVYVALTDEGVYEGFLIGATVNELAATRLWKNLTPGQREAIEQVGHVVVADLDAQRQAKEQAAYDLLQEI
;
A
#
# COMPACT_ATOMS: atom_id res chain seq x y z
N MET A 1 -5.60 31.03 -7.51
CA MET A 1 -5.34 29.69 -6.96
C MET A 1 -5.35 29.84 -5.44
N PRO A 2 -6.15 29.08 -4.67
CA PRO A 2 -6.09 29.16 -3.22
C PRO A 2 -4.71 28.65 -2.77
N SER A 3 -4.01 29.46 -1.99
CA SER A 3 -2.74 29.11 -1.35
C SER A 3 -3.01 27.97 -0.38
N THR A 4 -2.52 26.77 -0.69
CA THR A 4 -2.55 25.63 0.23
C THR A 4 -1.75 26.02 1.46
N SER A 5 -2.39 26.05 2.62
CA SER A 5 -1.73 26.34 3.90
C SER A 5 -0.59 25.34 4.11
N ALA A 6 0.51 25.76 4.74
CA ALA A 6 1.63 24.86 5.09
C ALA A 6 1.17 23.64 5.92
N LYS A 7 0.02 23.75 6.62
CA LYS A 7 -0.62 22.68 7.38
C LYS A 7 -1.30 21.60 6.52
N ASP A 8 -1.47 21.85 5.22
CA ASP A 8 -2.14 20.92 4.28
C ASP A 8 -1.17 20.09 3.45
N LYS A 9 0.14 20.25 3.64
CA LYS A 9 1.16 19.48 2.94
C LYS A 9 1.52 18.23 3.75
N PHE A 10 1.59 17.07 3.08
CA PHE A 10 2.20 15.87 3.64
C PHE A 10 3.72 15.95 3.51
N ASN A 11 4.43 15.24 4.39
CA ASN A 11 5.86 15.04 4.31
C ASN A 11 6.16 13.53 4.34
N LEU A 12 5.85 12.86 3.23
CA LEU A 12 6.07 11.41 3.07
C LEU A 12 7.48 11.16 2.57
N ASP A 13 8.24 10.40 3.33
CA ASP A 13 9.61 9.99 3.04
C ASP A 13 9.71 8.51 2.63
N SER A 14 10.93 8.01 2.42
CA SER A 14 11.16 6.62 2.03
C SER A 14 10.69 5.61 3.09
N THR A 15 10.64 5.99 4.38
CA THR A 15 10.17 5.11 5.45
C THR A 15 8.66 4.83 5.34
N TYR A 16 7.88 5.82 4.92
CA TYR A 16 6.46 5.65 4.62
C TYR A 16 6.26 4.54 3.58
N PHE A 17 7.04 4.54 2.50
CA PHE A 17 6.92 3.52 1.46
C PHE A 17 7.34 2.13 1.91
N VAL A 18 8.23 2.01 2.88
CA VAL A 18 8.54 0.71 3.51
C VAL A 18 7.32 0.18 4.24
N ALA A 19 6.72 0.97 5.12
CA ALA A 19 5.52 0.56 5.85
C ALA A 19 4.34 0.27 4.91
N PHE A 20 4.18 1.08 3.86
CA PHE A 20 3.13 0.92 2.86
C PHE A 20 3.26 -0.40 2.08
N GLU A 21 4.45 -0.74 1.56
CA GLU A 21 4.67 -2.00 0.84
C GLU A 21 4.55 -3.22 1.77
N MET A 22 5.03 -3.11 3.01
CA MET A 22 4.84 -4.17 4.00
C MET A 22 3.36 -4.39 4.30
N ALA A 23 2.58 -3.33 4.49
CA ALA A 23 1.14 -3.43 4.71
C ALA A 23 0.42 -4.01 3.50
N HIS A 24 0.78 -3.58 2.30
CA HIS A 24 0.24 -4.11 1.04
C HIS A 24 0.46 -5.62 0.93
N GLU A 25 1.69 -6.08 1.12
CA GLU A 25 2.02 -7.51 1.05
C GLU A 25 1.34 -8.32 2.15
N THR A 26 1.36 -7.83 3.40
CA THR A 26 0.71 -8.47 4.56
C THR A 26 -0.79 -8.65 4.33
N LEU A 27 -1.47 -7.61 3.86
CA LEU A 27 -2.91 -7.66 3.60
C LEU A 27 -3.25 -8.59 2.42
N ARG A 28 -2.43 -8.61 1.37
CA ARG A 28 -2.62 -9.55 0.25
C ARG A 28 -2.43 -11.00 0.68
N GLN A 29 -1.42 -11.28 1.48
CA GLN A 29 -1.19 -12.62 2.04
C GLN A 29 -2.33 -13.02 2.97
N GLY A 30 -2.81 -12.13 3.82
CA GLY A 30 -3.97 -12.36 4.68
C GLY A 30 -5.26 -12.67 3.90
N LEU A 31 -5.49 -11.96 2.78
CA LEU A 31 -6.60 -12.30 1.87
C LEU A 31 -6.40 -13.68 1.26
N ALA A 32 -5.21 -13.98 0.71
CA ALA A 32 -4.94 -15.26 0.06
C ALA A 32 -5.03 -16.46 1.01
N ALA A 33 -4.72 -16.26 2.30
CA ALA A 33 -4.85 -17.29 3.33
C ALA A 33 -6.32 -17.61 3.67
N ALA A 34 -7.22 -16.62 3.60
CA ALA A 34 -8.61 -16.75 4.01
C ALA A 34 -9.62 -16.82 2.85
N SER A 35 -9.18 -16.54 1.61
CA SER A 35 -10.09 -16.41 0.47
C SER A 35 -9.44 -16.84 -0.86
N SER A 36 -10.23 -17.47 -1.71
CA SER A 36 -9.88 -17.69 -3.12
C SER A 36 -10.23 -16.50 -4.04
N LEU A 37 -10.80 -15.43 -3.49
CA LEU A 37 -11.10 -14.21 -4.25
C LEU A 37 -9.82 -13.40 -4.46
N ASN A 38 -9.66 -12.84 -5.65
CA ASN A 38 -8.68 -11.78 -5.84
C ASN A 38 -9.19 -10.45 -5.26
N VAL A 39 -8.31 -9.46 -5.12
CA VAL A 39 -8.66 -8.16 -4.50
C VAL A 39 -9.81 -7.46 -5.22
N THR A 40 -9.89 -7.55 -6.56
CA THR A 40 -10.98 -6.93 -7.34
C THR A 40 -12.34 -7.56 -7.01
N GLN A 41 -12.40 -8.89 -6.93
CA GLN A 41 -13.60 -9.63 -6.55
C GLN A 41 -14.00 -9.33 -5.10
N TYR A 42 -13.00 -9.32 -4.20
CA TYR A 42 -13.20 -8.98 -2.80
C TYR A 42 -13.69 -7.53 -2.61
N ARG A 43 -13.13 -6.57 -3.36
CA ARG A 43 -13.60 -5.18 -3.39
C ARG A 43 -15.07 -5.08 -3.78
N MET A 44 -15.49 -5.83 -4.79
CA MET A 44 -16.90 -5.87 -5.19
C MET A 44 -17.78 -6.44 -4.08
N LEU A 45 -17.36 -7.51 -3.44
CA LEU A 45 -18.08 -8.12 -2.32
C LEU A 45 -18.22 -7.16 -1.13
N THR A 46 -17.15 -6.43 -0.78
CA THR A 46 -17.18 -5.41 0.28
C THR A 46 -18.12 -4.26 -0.04
N LYS A 47 -18.27 -3.88 -1.32
CA LYS A 47 -19.27 -2.87 -1.72
C LYS A 47 -20.71 -3.39 -1.64
N LEU A 48 -20.95 -4.64 -2.03
CA LEU A 48 -22.26 -5.26 -1.84
C LEU A 48 -22.63 -5.36 -0.36
N PHE A 49 -21.67 -5.65 0.51
CA PHE A 49 -21.87 -5.64 1.97
C PHE A 49 -22.35 -4.27 2.50
N GLN A 50 -21.87 -3.19 1.93
CA GLN A 50 -22.21 -1.83 2.32
C GLN A 50 -23.58 -1.36 1.78
N ALA A 51 -24.15 -2.10 0.84
CA ALA A 51 -25.43 -1.74 0.24
C ALA A 51 -26.61 -2.19 1.14
N THR A 52 -27.58 -1.29 1.30
CA THR A 52 -28.81 -1.57 2.06
C THR A 52 -29.95 -2.12 1.21
N ARG A 53 -29.77 -2.16 -0.12
CA ARG A 53 -30.72 -2.67 -1.11
C ARG A 53 -29.96 -3.29 -2.27
N PRO A 54 -30.65 -4.10 -3.12
CA PRO A 54 -30.05 -4.64 -4.34
C PRO A 54 -29.41 -3.54 -5.19
N VAL A 55 -28.20 -3.76 -5.68
CA VAL A 55 -27.42 -2.77 -6.45
C VAL A 55 -27.42 -3.15 -7.92
N ASN A 56 -27.70 -2.18 -8.79
CA ASN A 56 -27.56 -2.39 -10.23
C ASN A 56 -26.12 -2.73 -10.59
N GLN A 57 -25.91 -3.85 -11.31
CA GLN A 57 -24.56 -4.33 -11.67
C GLN A 57 -23.78 -3.30 -12.48
N GLY A 58 -24.41 -2.58 -13.41
CA GLY A 58 -23.75 -1.56 -14.22
C GLY A 58 -23.38 -0.32 -13.42
N GLU A 59 -24.27 0.11 -12.50
CA GLU A 59 -23.98 1.23 -11.58
C GLU A 59 -22.84 0.89 -10.61
N LEU A 60 -22.82 -0.33 -10.07
CA LEU A 60 -21.74 -0.81 -9.22
C LEU A 60 -20.40 -0.80 -9.98
N GLY A 61 -20.39 -1.27 -11.24
CA GLY A 61 -19.22 -1.22 -12.09
C GLY A 61 -18.71 0.20 -12.33
N LYS A 62 -19.60 1.15 -12.61
CA LYS A 62 -19.24 2.59 -12.75
C LYS A 62 -18.68 3.16 -11.46
N LEU A 63 -19.33 2.88 -10.31
CA LEU A 63 -18.88 3.32 -9.00
C LEU A 63 -17.45 2.82 -8.68
N LEU A 64 -17.15 1.58 -9.05
CA LEU A 64 -15.85 0.95 -8.83
C LEU A 64 -14.82 1.31 -9.91
N GLY A 65 -15.18 2.07 -10.95
CA GLY A 65 -14.31 2.39 -12.08
C GLY A 65 -13.88 1.17 -12.89
N MET A 66 -14.72 0.10 -12.91
CA MET A 66 -14.40 -1.16 -13.56
C MET A 66 -14.95 -1.23 -14.99
N LYS A 67 -14.20 -1.88 -15.88
CA LYS A 67 -14.69 -2.19 -17.23
C LYS A 67 -15.81 -3.25 -17.17
N PRO A 68 -16.82 -3.21 -18.06
CA PRO A 68 -17.97 -4.13 -18.03
C PRO A 68 -17.59 -5.62 -17.94
N ASN A 69 -16.59 -6.05 -18.70
CA ASN A 69 -16.13 -7.45 -18.68
C ASN A 69 -15.54 -7.83 -17.29
N ALA A 70 -14.79 -6.95 -16.67
CA ALA A 70 -14.24 -7.19 -15.33
C ALA A 70 -15.34 -7.25 -14.26
N VAL A 71 -16.39 -6.42 -14.41
CA VAL A 71 -17.58 -6.49 -13.54
C VAL A 71 -18.26 -7.84 -13.69
N THR A 72 -18.52 -8.30 -14.91
CA THR A 72 -19.18 -9.59 -15.15
C THR A 72 -18.37 -10.74 -14.56
N GLN A 73 -17.06 -10.81 -14.83
CA GLN A 73 -16.19 -11.85 -14.27
C GLN A 73 -16.14 -11.84 -12.74
N ALA A 74 -16.13 -10.66 -12.13
CA ALA A 74 -16.14 -10.56 -10.67
C ALA A 74 -17.48 -11.02 -10.09
N VAL A 75 -18.60 -10.61 -10.69
CA VAL A 75 -19.95 -11.04 -10.28
C VAL A 75 -20.11 -12.55 -10.43
N ASP A 76 -19.71 -13.11 -11.57
CA ASP A 76 -19.82 -14.55 -11.81
C ASP A 76 -19.02 -15.36 -10.77
N ALA A 77 -17.84 -14.85 -10.39
CA ALA A 77 -17.02 -15.48 -9.35
C ALA A 77 -17.68 -15.42 -7.96
N LEU A 78 -18.39 -14.34 -7.62
CA LEU A 78 -19.12 -14.21 -6.36
C LEU A 78 -20.37 -15.09 -6.32
N VAL A 79 -21.13 -15.12 -7.41
CA VAL A 79 -22.33 -15.95 -7.53
C VAL A 79 -21.97 -17.44 -7.49
N ALA A 80 -20.93 -17.85 -8.19
CA ALA A 80 -20.46 -19.25 -8.19
C ALA A 80 -20.02 -19.76 -6.80
N ARG A 81 -19.74 -18.85 -5.86
CA ARG A 81 -19.38 -19.17 -4.46
C ARG A 81 -20.50 -18.92 -3.46
N ASP A 82 -21.68 -18.61 -3.96
CA ASP A 82 -22.83 -18.24 -3.14
C ASP A 82 -22.58 -17.01 -2.22
N TYR A 83 -21.66 -16.11 -2.61
CA TYR A 83 -21.44 -14.87 -1.86
C TYR A 83 -22.35 -13.73 -2.29
N ALA A 84 -22.94 -13.82 -3.46
CA ALA A 84 -23.91 -12.87 -3.98
C ALA A 84 -24.98 -13.56 -4.82
N THR A 85 -26.19 -12.97 -4.84
CA THR A 85 -27.25 -13.30 -5.81
C THR A 85 -27.28 -12.29 -6.94
N ARG A 86 -27.78 -12.75 -8.11
CA ARG A 86 -27.99 -11.90 -9.29
C ARG A 86 -29.38 -12.15 -9.85
N GLU A 87 -30.20 -11.10 -9.83
CA GLU A 87 -31.59 -11.16 -10.25
C GLU A 87 -31.85 -10.23 -11.45
N ALA A 88 -32.82 -10.56 -12.28
CA ALA A 88 -33.29 -9.68 -13.34
C ALA A 88 -34.17 -8.58 -12.76
N GLY A 89 -34.08 -7.37 -13.30
CA GLY A 89 -34.96 -6.28 -12.92
C GLY A 89 -36.41 -6.53 -13.40
N GLU A 90 -37.37 -6.20 -12.57
CA GLU A 90 -38.80 -6.37 -12.87
C GLU A 90 -39.27 -5.55 -14.09
N ALA A 91 -38.73 -4.33 -14.22
CA ALA A 91 -39.12 -3.39 -15.28
C ALA A 91 -38.39 -3.64 -16.61
N ASP A 92 -37.13 -4.15 -16.55
CA ASP A 92 -36.33 -4.49 -17.71
C ASP A 92 -35.45 -5.71 -17.41
N GLY A 93 -35.80 -6.82 -18.03
CA GLY A 93 -35.10 -8.10 -17.90
C GLY A 93 -33.63 -8.09 -18.35
N ARG A 94 -33.12 -7.00 -18.94
CA ARG A 94 -31.71 -6.82 -19.28
C ARG A 94 -30.91 -6.26 -18.10
N THR A 95 -31.58 -5.55 -17.21
CA THR A 95 -30.96 -5.00 -15.99
C THR A 95 -30.71 -6.14 -14.99
N ARG A 96 -29.55 -6.12 -14.34
CA ARG A 96 -29.18 -7.09 -13.32
C ARG A 96 -28.96 -6.39 -12.00
N PHE A 97 -29.58 -6.92 -10.95
CA PHE A 97 -29.40 -6.48 -9.56
C PHE A 97 -28.65 -7.52 -8.76
N LEU A 98 -27.79 -7.04 -7.89
CA LEU A 98 -26.89 -7.84 -7.04
C LEU A 98 -27.22 -7.60 -5.58
N SER A 99 -27.27 -8.68 -4.82
CA SER A 99 -27.40 -8.65 -3.37
C SER A 99 -26.34 -9.56 -2.74
N ILE A 100 -25.82 -9.17 -1.58
CA ILE A 100 -24.95 -10.03 -0.81
C ILE A 100 -25.78 -11.11 -0.08
N THR A 101 -25.29 -12.33 -0.05
CA THR A 101 -25.87 -13.43 0.72
C THR A 101 -25.39 -13.41 2.18
N GLU A 102 -25.96 -14.25 3.03
CA GLU A 102 -25.45 -14.45 4.39
C GLU A 102 -24.04 -15.08 4.37
N GLU A 103 -23.79 -16.01 3.45
CA GLU A 103 -22.48 -16.61 3.22
C GLU A 103 -21.43 -15.57 2.83
N GLY A 104 -21.79 -14.62 1.96
CA GLY A 104 -20.94 -13.51 1.59
C GLY A 104 -20.62 -12.59 2.77
N ARG A 105 -21.60 -12.35 3.68
CA ARG A 105 -21.40 -11.58 4.91
C ARG A 105 -20.44 -12.28 5.87
N ALA A 106 -20.65 -13.57 6.09
CA ALA A 106 -19.79 -14.40 6.92
C ALA A 106 -18.36 -14.47 6.37
N HIS A 107 -18.22 -14.59 5.04
CA HIS A 107 -16.93 -14.59 4.38
C HIS A 107 -16.13 -13.28 4.59
N ILE A 108 -16.78 -12.11 4.48
CA ILE A 108 -16.13 -10.83 4.76
C ILE A 108 -15.63 -10.77 6.22
N ALA A 109 -16.43 -11.23 7.18
CA ALA A 109 -16.05 -11.23 8.58
C ALA A 109 -14.80 -12.11 8.79
N ALA A 110 -14.79 -13.34 8.28
CA ALA A 110 -13.66 -14.26 8.39
C ALA A 110 -12.40 -13.71 7.71
N VAL A 111 -12.51 -13.12 6.54
CA VAL A 111 -11.37 -12.46 5.87
C VAL A 111 -10.85 -11.30 6.70
N ASN A 112 -11.74 -10.45 7.24
CA ASN A 112 -11.29 -9.32 8.06
C ASN A 112 -10.53 -9.78 9.32
N GLU A 113 -10.96 -10.85 9.97
CA GLU A 113 -10.24 -11.45 11.10
C GLU A 113 -8.83 -11.93 10.68
N SER A 114 -8.71 -12.59 9.55
CA SER A 114 -7.41 -13.01 8.99
C SER A 114 -6.51 -11.82 8.68
N LEU A 115 -7.06 -10.75 8.11
CA LEU A 115 -6.30 -9.53 7.81
C LEU A 115 -5.80 -8.85 9.09
N VAL A 116 -6.65 -8.74 10.12
CA VAL A 116 -6.27 -8.20 11.43
C VAL A 116 -5.18 -9.04 12.06
N ALA A 117 -5.35 -10.36 12.10
CA ALA A 117 -4.34 -11.27 12.64
C ALA A 117 -2.99 -11.14 11.91
N SER A 118 -3.01 -11.03 10.57
CA SER A 118 -1.82 -10.85 9.76
C SER A 118 -1.12 -9.52 10.06
N LEU A 119 -1.86 -8.42 10.23
CA LEU A 119 -1.30 -7.13 10.60
C LEU A 119 -0.65 -7.19 11.99
N TYR A 120 -1.32 -7.77 12.97
CA TYR A 120 -0.78 -7.87 14.32
C TYR A 120 0.44 -8.80 14.42
N ALA A 121 0.55 -9.80 13.56
CA ALA A 121 1.70 -10.71 13.51
C ALA A 121 2.94 -10.08 12.84
N ASN A 122 2.75 -9.15 11.89
CA ASN A 122 3.83 -8.63 11.05
C ASN A 122 4.25 -7.20 11.40
N PHE A 123 3.53 -6.52 12.30
CA PHE A 123 3.82 -5.14 12.69
C PHE A 123 4.04 -5.03 14.20
N PRO A 124 4.77 -4.00 14.69
CA PRO A 124 5.18 -3.87 16.10
C PRO A 124 4.03 -3.44 17.03
N THR A 125 2.92 -4.17 16.99
CA THR A 125 1.70 -3.91 17.78
C THR A 125 1.84 -4.25 19.26
N GLY A 126 2.92 -4.90 19.67
CA GLY A 126 3.27 -5.14 21.08
C GLY A 126 3.58 -3.85 21.84
N ASN A 127 4.10 -2.82 21.18
CA ASN A 127 4.30 -1.49 21.75
C ASN A 127 2.98 -0.69 21.65
N PRO A 128 2.38 -0.22 22.77
CA PRO A 128 1.09 0.48 22.75
C PRO A 128 1.09 1.77 21.93
N THR A 129 2.19 2.54 21.95
CA THR A 129 2.33 3.77 21.16
C THR A 129 2.37 3.45 19.66
N TYR A 130 3.16 2.46 19.27
CA TYR A 130 3.25 2.02 17.89
C TYR A 130 1.93 1.45 17.40
N ARG A 131 1.26 0.66 18.21
CA ARG A 131 -0.08 0.14 17.91
C ARG A 131 -1.06 1.25 17.59
N THR A 132 -1.11 2.30 18.41
CA THR A 132 -2.02 3.45 18.18
C THR A 132 -1.76 4.11 16.82
N ILE A 133 -0.50 4.31 16.45
CA ILE A 133 -0.11 4.89 15.15
C ILE A 133 -0.52 3.96 14.00
N LEU A 134 -0.22 2.67 14.12
CA LEU A 134 -0.55 1.66 13.10
C LEU A 134 -2.07 1.54 12.89
N GLU A 135 -2.86 1.46 13.96
CA GLU A 135 -4.32 1.39 13.89
C GLU A 135 -4.93 2.67 13.28
N ALA A 136 -4.40 3.85 13.64
CA ALA A 136 -4.82 5.11 13.04
C ALA A 136 -4.46 5.20 11.56
N ALA A 137 -3.29 4.69 11.15
CA ALA A 137 -2.89 4.63 9.75
C ALA A 137 -3.79 3.69 8.93
N VAL A 138 -4.16 2.52 9.50
CA VAL A 138 -5.13 1.58 8.87
C VAL A 138 -6.50 2.25 8.74
N ALA A 139 -6.98 2.94 9.76
CA ALA A 139 -8.25 3.66 9.72
C ALA A 139 -8.24 4.80 8.69
N ALA A 140 -7.13 5.51 8.57
CA ALA A 140 -6.93 6.54 7.55
C ALA A 140 -6.94 5.93 6.15
N GLY A 141 -6.18 4.85 5.93
CA GLY A 141 -6.19 4.09 4.67
C GLY A 141 -7.60 3.66 4.28
N ALA A 142 -8.37 3.11 5.21
CA ALA A 142 -9.74 2.66 4.98
C ALA A 142 -10.71 3.79 4.54
N SER A 143 -10.35 5.06 4.69
CA SER A 143 -11.19 6.21 4.31
C SER A 143 -11.09 6.62 2.84
N ILE A 144 -10.11 6.08 2.09
CA ILE A 144 -9.84 6.48 0.69
C ILE A 144 -11.03 6.17 -0.23
N GLU A 145 -11.57 4.96 -0.14
CA GLU A 145 -12.78 4.62 -0.86
C GLU A 145 -14.00 4.84 0.06
N PRO A 146 -14.80 5.90 -0.18
CA PRO A 146 -15.90 6.24 0.72
C PRO A 146 -16.90 5.08 0.82
N PRO A 147 -17.43 4.80 2.02
CA PRO A 147 -18.46 3.79 2.21
C PRO A 147 -19.77 4.25 1.57
N LEU A 148 -20.63 3.28 1.20
CA LEU A 148 -21.95 3.58 0.65
C LEU A 148 -22.93 4.12 1.72
N ASN A 149 -22.66 3.87 3.01
CA ASN A 149 -23.44 4.38 4.13
C ASN A 149 -22.58 4.55 5.38
N ALA A 150 -23.06 5.35 6.33
CA ALA A 150 -22.33 5.68 7.56
C ALA A 150 -22.11 4.45 8.49
N GLU A 151 -23.07 3.52 8.55
CA GLU A 151 -22.94 2.30 9.37
C GLU A 151 -21.79 1.42 8.87
N ALA A 152 -21.68 1.26 7.54
CA ALA A 152 -20.59 0.52 6.93
C ALA A 152 -19.21 1.17 7.14
N ALA A 153 -19.15 2.47 7.46
CA ALA A 153 -17.90 3.19 7.66
C ALA A 153 -17.07 2.64 8.84
N SER A 154 -17.74 2.17 9.91
CA SER A 154 -17.10 1.64 11.12
C SER A 154 -16.78 0.15 11.05
N ARG A 155 -17.35 -0.57 10.07
CA ARG A 155 -17.20 -2.04 9.98
C ARG A 155 -16.01 -2.43 9.12
N PHE A 156 -15.29 -3.47 9.57
CA PHE A 156 -14.22 -4.14 8.84
C PHE A 156 -13.12 -3.20 8.30
N PRO A 157 -12.43 -2.43 9.17
CA PRO A 157 -11.42 -1.46 8.74
C PRO A 157 -10.26 -2.11 7.99
N ALA A 158 -9.79 -3.31 8.38
CA ALA A 158 -8.71 -4.01 7.69
C ALA A 158 -9.10 -4.42 6.25
N SER A 159 -10.33 -4.90 6.04
CA SER A 159 -10.87 -5.22 4.72
C SER A 159 -10.97 -3.98 3.83
N ARG A 160 -11.40 -2.85 4.39
CA ARG A 160 -11.47 -1.58 3.66
C ARG A 160 -10.08 -1.05 3.36
N SER A 161 -9.14 -1.21 4.30
CA SER A 161 -7.75 -0.81 4.12
C SER A 161 -7.05 -1.62 3.02
N LEU A 162 -7.29 -2.93 2.94
CA LEU A 162 -6.81 -3.76 1.82
C LEU A 162 -7.24 -3.21 0.47
N VAL A 163 -8.52 -2.88 0.31
CA VAL A 163 -9.05 -2.31 -0.94
C VAL A 163 -8.41 -0.96 -1.23
N SER A 164 -8.31 -0.11 -0.22
CA SER A 164 -7.76 1.24 -0.36
C SER A 164 -6.27 1.24 -0.68
N ILE A 165 -5.48 0.35 -0.07
CA ILE A 165 -4.03 0.27 -0.30
C ILE A 165 -3.72 -0.14 -1.75
N GLU A 166 -4.53 -1.00 -2.36
CA GLU A 166 -4.44 -1.34 -3.79
C GLU A 166 -4.72 -0.12 -4.68
N LEU A 167 -5.74 0.67 -4.33
CA LEU A 167 -6.08 1.90 -5.06
C LEU A 167 -4.99 2.96 -4.91
N ILE A 168 -4.48 3.16 -3.69
CA ILE A 168 -3.38 4.09 -3.40
C ILE A 168 -2.16 3.69 -4.21
N ARG A 169 -1.79 2.40 -4.18
CA ARG A 169 -0.62 1.89 -4.91
C ARG A 169 -0.73 2.11 -6.40
N ALA A 170 -1.86 1.75 -6.99
CA ALA A 170 -2.10 1.92 -8.42
C ALA A 170 -2.07 3.40 -8.84
N GLU A 171 -2.67 4.27 -8.04
CA GLU A 171 -2.70 5.72 -8.30
C GLU A 171 -1.32 6.35 -8.14
N THR A 172 -0.58 5.98 -7.10
CA THR A 172 0.79 6.46 -6.85
C THR A 172 1.73 6.02 -7.98
N GLU A 173 1.69 4.74 -8.37
CA GLU A 173 2.52 4.22 -9.47
C GLU A 173 2.19 4.90 -10.79
N ARG A 174 0.91 5.11 -11.09
CA ARG A 174 0.47 5.81 -12.29
C ARG A 174 0.98 7.26 -12.31
N THR A 175 0.77 8.00 -11.22
CA THR A 175 1.12 9.42 -11.12
C THR A 175 2.64 9.63 -11.18
N LEU A 176 3.42 8.80 -10.50
CA LEU A 176 4.88 8.83 -10.57
C LEU A 176 5.39 8.50 -11.97
N ARG A 177 4.81 7.51 -12.63
CA ARG A 177 5.16 7.13 -14.00
C ARG A 177 4.83 8.25 -15.02
N GLU A 178 3.72 8.93 -14.84
CA GLU A 178 3.33 10.08 -15.66
C GLU A 178 4.27 11.27 -15.44
N ALA A 179 4.68 11.53 -14.21
CA ALA A 179 5.55 12.66 -13.87
C ALA A 179 7.02 12.43 -14.26
N THR A 180 7.54 11.21 -14.04
CA THR A 180 8.99 10.92 -14.11
C THR A 180 9.35 9.85 -15.15
N GLY A 181 8.39 9.09 -15.65
CA GLY A 181 8.61 7.91 -16.49
C GLY A 181 9.18 6.70 -15.73
N ALA A 182 9.49 6.81 -14.42
CA ALA A 182 10.10 5.76 -13.63
C ALA A 182 9.05 4.84 -12.97
N SER A 183 9.45 3.63 -12.65
CA SER A 183 8.64 2.71 -11.86
C SER A 183 8.65 3.08 -10.38
N PHE A 184 7.67 2.61 -9.64
CA PHE A 184 7.56 2.83 -8.20
C PHE A 184 8.84 2.43 -7.42
N ASN A 185 9.43 1.28 -7.75
CA ASN A 185 10.68 0.83 -7.13
C ASN A 185 11.90 1.71 -7.45
N GLU A 186 11.97 2.26 -8.66
CA GLU A 186 13.00 3.22 -9.04
C GLU A 186 12.85 4.51 -8.22
N CYS A 187 11.63 5.01 -8.09
CA CYS A 187 11.34 6.21 -7.29
C CYS A 187 11.71 6.03 -5.82
N ARG A 188 11.42 4.88 -5.21
CA ARG A 188 11.78 4.57 -3.82
C ARG A 188 13.30 4.61 -3.59
N ILE A 189 14.10 4.06 -4.52
CA ILE A 189 15.57 4.08 -4.44
C ILE A 189 16.10 5.51 -4.55
N VAL A 190 15.59 6.30 -5.51
CA VAL A 190 16.01 7.70 -5.68
C VAL A 190 15.69 8.52 -4.45
N GLN A 191 14.49 8.38 -3.90
CA GLN A 191 14.07 9.09 -2.68
C GLN A 191 14.97 8.72 -1.50
N ARG A 192 15.22 7.44 -1.26
CA ARG A 192 16.11 6.96 -0.18
C ARG A 192 17.53 7.52 -0.30
N LEU A 193 18.10 7.48 -1.48
CA LEU A 193 19.44 8.01 -1.71
C LEU A 193 19.50 9.53 -1.53
N GLY A 194 18.44 10.27 -1.88
CA GLY A 194 18.33 11.71 -1.64
C GLY A 194 18.24 12.06 -0.15
N GLU A 195 17.50 11.27 0.62
CA GLU A 195 17.33 11.49 2.07
C GLU A 195 18.60 11.18 2.87
N THR A 196 19.36 10.16 2.46
CA THR A 196 20.58 9.78 3.16
C THR A 196 21.81 10.58 2.73
N ASP A 197 21.74 11.22 1.58
CA ASP A 197 22.81 12.00 0.95
C ASP A 197 24.19 11.31 0.95
N ARG A 198 24.16 9.98 0.76
CA ARG A 198 25.38 9.15 0.75
C ARG A 198 25.23 7.94 -0.18
N PRO A 199 26.35 7.43 -0.73
CA PRO A 199 26.34 6.19 -1.49
C PRO A 199 25.95 5.00 -0.60
N GLU A 200 25.03 4.15 -1.09
CA GLU A 200 24.62 2.91 -0.42
C GLU A 200 24.90 1.68 -1.28
N ARG A 201 25.15 0.51 -0.65
CA ARG A 201 25.24 -0.77 -1.36
C ARG A 201 23.87 -1.19 -1.84
N VAL A 202 23.78 -1.87 -3.01
CA VAL A 202 22.49 -2.36 -3.54
C VAL A 202 21.79 -3.30 -2.55
N GLY A 203 22.56 -4.16 -1.85
CA GLY A 203 22.00 -5.00 -0.78
C GLY A 203 21.43 -4.19 0.39
N ALA A 204 22.15 -3.15 0.84
CA ALA A 204 21.67 -2.27 1.90
C ALA A 204 20.41 -1.49 1.49
N LEU A 205 20.33 -1.03 0.22
CA LEU A 205 19.11 -0.43 -0.33
C LEU A 205 17.93 -1.41 -0.34
N ALA A 206 18.19 -2.67 -0.73
CA ALA A 206 17.16 -3.70 -0.73
C ALA A 206 16.60 -3.95 0.68
N GLU A 207 17.49 -4.06 1.67
CA GLU A 207 17.11 -4.24 3.08
C GLU A 207 16.38 -3.02 3.64
N ALA A 208 16.95 -1.82 3.46
CA ALA A 208 16.38 -0.57 3.98
C ALA A 208 14.99 -0.26 3.40
N LEU A 209 14.72 -0.70 2.15
CA LEU A 209 13.46 -0.47 1.46
C LEU A 209 12.52 -1.69 1.50
N ALA A 210 12.84 -2.74 2.25
CA ALA A 210 12.09 -3.99 2.28
C ALA A 210 11.79 -4.52 0.86
N MET A 211 12.81 -4.50 -0.01
CA MET A 211 12.74 -4.97 -1.40
C MET A 211 13.47 -6.30 -1.56
N SER A 212 13.03 -7.15 -2.50
CA SER A 212 13.86 -8.29 -2.87
C SER A 212 15.17 -7.83 -3.53
N PRO A 213 16.31 -8.50 -3.28
CA PRO A 213 17.60 -8.14 -3.89
C PRO A 213 17.55 -8.06 -5.42
N VAL A 214 16.77 -8.94 -6.05
CA VAL A 214 16.58 -8.96 -7.50
C VAL A 214 15.85 -7.70 -7.99
N ASN A 215 14.80 -7.27 -7.28
CA ASN A 215 14.05 -6.06 -7.65
C ASN A 215 14.88 -4.80 -7.45
N ALA A 216 15.66 -4.72 -6.37
CA ALA A 216 16.56 -3.61 -6.11
C ALA A 216 17.66 -3.53 -7.21
N ALA A 217 18.29 -4.65 -7.55
CA ALA A 217 19.32 -4.68 -8.60
C ALA A 217 18.76 -4.23 -9.95
N ARG A 218 17.60 -4.75 -10.37
CA ARG A 218 16.93 -4.36 -11.63
C ARG A 218 16.55 -2.87 -11.65
N ALA A 219 16.07 -2.33 -10.53
CA ALA A 219 15.73 -0.91 -10.43
C ALA A 219 16.98 -0.04 -10.53
N VAL A 220 18.08 -0.41 -9.85
CA VAL A 220 19.37 0.27 -9.97
C VAL A 220 19.90 0.23 -11.40
N ASP A 221 19.82 -0.92 -12.11
CA ASP A 221 20.25 -1.01 -13.52
C ASP A 221 19.51 -0.02 -14.41
N ARG A 222 18.18 0.09 -14.25
CA ARG A 222 17.37 1.06 -15.00
C ARG A 222 17.70 2.51 -14.61
N LEU A 223 17.94 2.79 -13.35
CA LEU A 223 18.34 4.13 -12.88
C LEU A 223 19.71 4.54 -13.43
N VAL A 224 20.66 3.60 -13.56
CA VAL A 224 21.95 3.85 -14.25
C VAL A 224 21.72 4.15 -15.73
N GLN A 225 20.86 3.39 -16.43
CA GLN A 225 20.52 3.64 -17.83
C GLN A 225 19.84 5.01 -18.03
N ARG A 226 19.08 5.50 -17.04
CA ARG A 226 18.47 6.84 -17.05
C ARG A 226 19.47 7.95 -16.73
N GLY A 227 20.65 7.62 -16.23
CA GLY A 227 21.62 8.59 -15.76
C GLY A 227 21.31 9.21 -14.38
N TRP A 228 20.34 8.69 -13.66
CA TRP A 228 19.93 9.24 -12.36
C TRP A 228 20.81 8.77 -11.20
N VAL A 229 21.44 7.61 -11.35
CA VAL A 229 22.41 7.10 -10.39
C VAL A 229 23.67 6.62 -11.10
N ARG A 230 24.77 6.62 -10.37
CA ARG A 230 26.07 6.09 -10.79
C ARG A 230 26.56 5.01 -9.85
N ARG A 231 27.27 4.03 -10.38
CA ARG A 231 27.96 3.01 -9.59
C ARG A 231 29.35 3.46 -9.22
N LEU A 232 29.70 3.30 -7.95
CA LEU A 232 31.00 3.63 -7.38
C LEU A 232 31.64 2.34 -6.85
N LYS A 233 32.90 2.09 -7.22
CA LYS A 233 33.70 0.98 -6.67
C LYS A 233 34.33 1.40 -5.34
N SER A 234 34.31 0.51 -4.36
CA SER A 234 35.02 0.76 -3.11
C SER A 234 36.52 0.64 -3.33
N PRO A 235 37.35 1.61 -2.85
CA PRO A 235 38.79 1.46 -2.87
C PRO A 235 39.32 0.38 -1.91
N ARG A 236 38.54 0.04 -0.86
CA ARG A 236 38.90 -0.94 0.18
C ARG A 236 38.36 -2.35 -0.10
N ASP A 237 37.26 -2.47 -0.84
CA ASP A 237 36.60 -3.73 -1.17
C ASP A 237 36.22 -3.73 -2.66
N LYS A 238 37.04 -4.38 -3.49
CA LYS A 238 36.85 -4.44 -4.94
C LYS A 238 35.55 -5.12 -5.38
N LYS A 239 34.91 -5.88 -4.50
CA LYS A 239 33.63 -6.55 -4.75
C LYS A 239 32.44 -5.68 -4.35
N ALA A 240 32.65 -4.64 -3.52
CA ALA A 240 31.58 -3.76 -3.09
C ALA A 240 31.29 -2.68 -4.15
N VAL A 241 30.04 -2.68 -4.63
CA VAL A 241 29.52 -1.65 -5.53
C VAL A 241 28.52 -0.81 -4.75
N TYR A 242 28.79 0.48 -4.72
CA TYR A 242 27.90 1.49 -4.14
C TYR A 242 27.14 2.20 -5.25
N VAL A 243 25.96 2.74 -4.90
CA VAL A 243 25.11 3.54 -5.77
C VAL A 243 24.96 4.93 -5.14
N ALA A 244 25.13 5.96 -5.94
CA ALA A 244 24.92 7.35 -5.54
C ALA A 244 24.10 8.08 -6.60
N LEU A 245 23.35 9.10 -6.20
CA LEU A 245 22.67 9.99 -7.13
C LEU A 245 23.70 10.76 -8.01
N THR A 246 23.25 11.09 -9.19
CA THR A 246 23.82 12.15 -10.05
C THR A 246 23.08 13.46 -9.77
N ASP A 247 23.53 14.58 -10.36
CA ASP A 247 22.80 15.85 -10.27
C ASP A 247 21.38 15.74 -10.84
N GLU A 248 21.22 14.99 -11.94
CA GLU A 248 19.92 14.67 -12.52
C GLU A 248 19.07 13.85 -11.55
N GLY A 249 19.68 12.84 -10.91
CA GLY A 249 18.98 12.02 -9.90
C GLY A 249 18.53 12.82 -8.68
N VAL A 250 19.30 13.83 -8.26
CA VAL A 250 18.88 14.74 -7.19
C VAL A 250 17.65 15.55 -7.60
N TYR A 251 17.66 16.11 -8.83
CA TYR A 251 16.51 16.83 -9.37
C TYR A 251 15.24 15.96 -9.43
N GLU A 252 15.36 14.74 -9.96
CA GLU A 252 14.27 13.78 -10.04
C GLU A 252 13.76 13.36 -8.64
N GLY A 253 14.66 13.27 -7.66
CA GLY A 253 14.29 13.02 -6.26
C GLY A 253 13.36 14.09 -5.69
N PHE A 254 13.63 15.37 -5.96
CA PHE A 254 12.73 16.46 -5.60
C PHE A 254 11.38 16.37 -6.30
N LEU A 255 11.37 16.04 -7.60
CA LEU A 255 10.13 15.87 -8.36
C LEU A 255 9.29 14.72 -7.83
N ILE A 256 9.91 13.57 -7.52
CA ILE A 256 9.27 12.41 -6.90
C ILE A 256 8.61 12.80 -5.58
N GLY A 257 9.37 13.42 -4.65
CA GLY A 257 8.85 13.85 -3.35
C GLY A 257 7.69 14.83 -3.46
N ALA A 258 7.82 15.85 -4.31
CA ALA A 258 6.76 16.82 -4.56
C ALA A 258 5.49 16.16 -5.14
N THR A 259 5.65 15.26 -6.11
CA THR A 259 4.54 14.53 -6.74
C THR A 259 3.77 13.67 -5.75
N VAL A 260 4.47 12.94 -4.89
CA VAL A 260 3.84 12.07 -3.88
C VAL A 260 3.11 12.90 -2.84
N ASN A 261 3.74 13.95 -2.32
CA ASN A 261 3.13 14.80 -1.30
C ASN A 261 1.92 15.57 -1.83
N GLU A 262 1.95 16.05 -3.07
CA GLU A 262 0.82 16.66 -3.73
C GLU A 262 -0.34 15.67 -3.95
N LEU A 263 -0.04 14.47 -4.44
CA LEU A 263 -1.02 13.40 -4.60
C LEU A 263 -1.70 13.05 -3.28
N ALA A 264 -0.91 12.92 -2.21
CA ALA A 264 -1.38 12.66 -0.86
C ALA A 264 -2.33 13.77 -0.38
N ALA A 265 -1.92 15.02 -0.48
CA ALA A 265 -2.68 16.17 0.01
C ALA A 265 -3.97 16.41 -0.77
N THR A 266 -3.93 16.26 -2.11
CA THR A 266 -5.04 16.69 -2.98
C THR A 266 -6.04 15.59 -3.32
N ARG A 267 -5.61 14.33 -3.29
CA ARG A 267 -6.43 13.20 -3.76
C ARG A 267 -6.62 12.11 -2.70
N LEU A 268 -5.52 11.54 -2.19
CA LEU A 268 -5.61 10.32 -1.40
C LEU A 268 -6.12 10.59 0.03
N TRP A 269 -5.58 11.62 0.69
CA TRP A 269 -5.88 11.87 2.11
C TRP A 269 -6.37 13.29 2.39
N LYS A 270 -6.98 13.95 1.41
CA LYS A 270 -7.49 15.33 1.55
C LYS A 270 -8.49 15.52 2.69
N ASN A 271 -9.21 14.46 3.06
CA ASN A 271 -10.27 14.50 4.07
C ASN A 271 -9.83 13.92 5.42
N LEU A 272 -8.55 13.62 5.62
CA LEU A 272 -8.04 13.10 6.89
C LEU A 272 -8.17 14.14 8.01
N THR A 273 -8.50 13.63 9.21
CA THR A 273 -8.34 14.41 10.44
C THR A 273 -6.86 14.69 10.73
N PRO A 274 -6.53 15.70 11.56
CA PRO A 274 -5.14 15.97 11.94
C PRO A 274 -4.41 14.76 12.53
N GLY A 275 -5.06 13.99 13.42
CA GLY A 275 -4.46 12.81 14.02
C GLY A 275 -4.24 11.66 13.01
N GLN A 276 -5.13 11.48 12.04
CA GLN A 276 -4.93 10.51 10.97
C GLN A 276 -3.78 10.91 10.04
N ARG A 277 -3.64 12.21 9.74
CA ARG A 277 -2.51 12.74 8.96
C ARG A 277 -1.19 12.47 9.68
N GLU A 278 -1.11 12.82 10.95
CA GLU A 278 0.07 12.57 11.78
C GLU A 278 0.43 11.08 11.82
N ALA A 279 -0.56 10.19 11.97
CA ALA A 279 -0.33 8.75 11.94
C ALA A 279 0.24 8.27 10.59
N ILE A 280 -0.27 8.80 9.45
CA ILE A 280 0.26 8.48 8.12
C ILE A 280 1.72 8.94 7.97
N GLU A 281 2.08 10.10 8.50
CA GLU A 281 3.46 10.60 8.45
C GLU A 281 4.40 9.83 9.37
N GLN A 282 3.90 9.33 10.51
CA GLN A 282 4.73 8.63 11.51
C GLN A 282 4.85 7.12 11.27
N VAL A 283 3.89 6.51 10.57
CA VAL A 283 3.84 5.04 10.44
C VAL A 283 5.12 4.44 9.86
N GLY A 284 5.74 5.13 8.90
CA GLY A 284 7.00 4.70 8.29
C GLY A 284 8.14 4.64 9.31
N HIS A 285 8.30 5.69 10.09
CA HIS A 285 9.36 5.77 11.11
C HIS A 285 9.21 4.69 12.18
N VAL A 286 7.96 4.41 12.62
CA VAL A 286 7.68 3.34 13.59
C VAL A 286 8.07 1.96 13.05
N VAL A 287 7.70 1.67 11.81
CA VAL A 287 8.01 0.38 11.17
C VAL A 287 9.51 0.22 10.93
N VAL A 288 10.18 1.24 10.42
CA VAL A 288 11.63 1.20 10.15
C VAL A 288 12.41 1.09 11.45
N ALA A 289 12.03 1.82 12.50
CA ALA A 289 12.68 1.71 13.81
C ALA A 289 12.59 0.29 14.38
N ASP A 290 11.45 -0.39 14.23
CA ASP A 290 11.29 -1.78 14.66
C ASP A 290 12.15 -2.76 13.82
N LEU A 291 12.18 -2.58 12.49
CA LEU A 291 13.03 -3.38 11.61
C LEU A 291 14.52 -3.23 11.94
N ASP A 292 14.97 -2.02 12.25
CA ASP A 292 16.34 -1.74 12.64
C ASP A 292 16.68 -2.38 14.00
N ALA A 293 15.76 -2.31 14.96
CA ALA A 293 15.92 -2.97 16.26
C ALA A 293 16.00 -4.50 16.12
N GLN A 294 15.15 -5.09 15.29
CA GLN A 294 15.21 -6.53 15.00
C GLN A 294 16.52 -6.96 14.34
N ARG A 295 17.06 -6.12 13.43
CA ARG A 295 18.34 -6.38 12.75
C ARG A 295 19.49 -6.34 13.76
N GLN A 296 19.56 -5.30 14.57
CA GLN A 296 20.58 -5.16 15.62
C GLN A 296 20.55 -6.33 16.60
N ALA A 297 19.35 -6.76 17.01
CA ALA A 297 19.21 -7.92 17.89
C ALA A 297 19.72 -9.22 17.24
N LYS A 298 19.47 -9.44 15.94
CA LYS A 298 19.99 -10.60 15.20
C LYS A 298 21.52 -10.55 15.06
N GLU A 299 22.09 -9.38 14.76
CA GLU A 299 23.53 -9.20 14.65
C GLU A 299 24.22 -9.43 16.00
N GLN A 300 23.65 -8.93 17.11
CA GLN A 300 24.16 -9.16 18.45
C GLN A 300 24.09 -10.64 18.82
N ALA A 301 22.96 -11.31 18.58
CA ALA A 301 22.82 -12.75 18.85
C ALA A 301 23.84 -13.59 18.04
N ALA A 302 24.07 -13.23 16.79
CA ALA A 302 25.10 -13.90 15.97
C ALA A 302 26.51 -13.65 16.49
N TYR A 303 26.82 -12.44 16.98
CA TYR A 303 28.09 -12.11 17.59
C TYR A 303 28.32 -12.90 18.90
N ASP A 304 27.30 -12.92 19.77
CA ASP A 304 27.37 -13.63 21.05
C ASP A 304 27.60 -15.15 20.81
N LEU A 305 26.93 -15.77 19.85
CA LEU A 305 27.15 -17.16 19.48
C LEU A 305 28.59 -17.45 19.01
N LEU A 306 29.24 -16.50 18.31
CA LEU A 306 30.63 -16.65 17.88
C LEU A 306 31.64 -16.51 19.03
N GLN A 307 31.26 -15.91 20.15
CA GLN A 307 32.10 -15.79 21.35
C GLN A 307 32.08 -17.06 22.21
N GLU A 308 31.04 -17.90 22.06
CA GLU A 308 30.87 -19.17 22.78
C GLU A 308 31.64 -20.35 22.13
N ILE A 309 32.20 -20.16 20.93
CA ILE A 309 33.00 -21.14 20.19
C ILE A 309 34.49 -20.89 20.38
#